data_4f61efe774a17ef5a2e4432ce4a8062d
#
_entry.id   4f61efe774a17ef5a2e4432ce4a8062d
#
_cell.length_a   1.000
_cell.length_b   1.000
_cell.length_c   1.000
_cell.angle_alpha   90.00
_cell.angle_beta   90.00
_cell.angle_gamma   90.00
#
_symmetry.space_group_name_H-M   'P 1'
#
loop_
_entity.id
_entity.type
_entity.pdbx_description
1 polymer ?
#
loop_
_entity_poly.entity_id
_entity_poly.type
_entity_poly.pdbx_seq_one_letter_code
_entity_poly.pdbx_strand_id
1 'polypeptide(L)'
;DVLGRPTTQPFGTIHGSFTLASTLGHDHASVTADALPSDLSAAPFVPDALLGPCWPVVYAALGSVVEDGMPLIEGLLGAVHLDHTIDLHLTLHQLQEAAATTSPTINVTGWVAALEESSAGRVVDVRLELTDATDGTVVALMRERFAIRGRASGNAVPSAPELAGGTGRETAPAARRILRRTTVTAPADMTAFARVTGDFNPIHTSYNAAHVAGMEAPLVHGMWLSATAQQVAASTAADGSRHVLAGWTYVMTGPVELSDDVEITVERTGLVVGGGYVLEVVCRINGEVVSRGTAVTTPEPTAYVYPGQGIQAPGMG
;
A
#
# COMPACT_ATOMS: atom_id res chain seq x y z
N ASP A 1 13.80 8.83 -11.12
CA ASP A 1 12.33 8.81 -10.89
C ASP A 1 11.84 7.38 -11.11
N VAL A 2 11.69 6.60 -10.02
CA VAL A 2 11.46 5.14 -10.09
C VAL A 2 10.08 4.82 -10.64
N LEU A 3 9.09 5.67 -10.39
CA LEU A 3 7.75 5.53 -10.94
C LEU A 3 7.53 6.32 -12.23
N GLY A 4 8.51 7.15 -12.61
CA GLY A 4 8.58 7.94 -13.85
C GLY A 4 7.37 8.85 -14.06
N ARG A 5 7.60 10.15 -14.22
CA ARG A 5 6.55 11.02 -14.77
C ARG A 5 6.37 10.67 -16.25
N PRO A 6 5.14 10.58 -16.75
CA PRO A 6 4.93 10.33 -18.17
C PRO A 6 5.54 11.47 -18.97
N THR A 7 6.39 11.12 -19.94
CA THR A 7 6.89 12.08 -20.94
C THR A 7 5.81 12.42 -21.97
N THR A 8 4.82 11.54 -22.11
CA THR A 8 3.59 11.77 -22.87
C THR A 8 2.43 11.18 -22.06
N GLN A 9 1.29 11.87 -22.02
CA GLN A 9 0.07 11.40 -21.35
C GLN A 9 -0.76 10.61 -22.38
N PRO A 10 -0.68 9.27 -22.40
CA PRO A 10 -1.34 8.50 -23.46
C PRO A 10 -2.87 8.58 -23.36
N PHE A 11 -3.44 8.76 -22.17
CA PHE A 11 -4.88 8.64 -21.94
C PHE A 11 -5.50 9.78 -21.09
N GLY A 12 -4.83 10.93 -21.02
CA GLY A 12 -5.33 12.06 -20.24
C GLY A 12 -4.90 12.00 -18.77
N THR A 13 -5.12 13.10 -18.09
CA THR A 13 -4.78 13.29 -16.67
C THR A 13 -6.03 13.70 -15.93
N ILE A 14 -6.26 13.07 -14.78
CA ILE A 14 -7.36 13.39 -13.86
C ILE A 14 -6.76 14.10 -12.64
N HIS A 15 -7.43 15.14 -12.19
CA HIS A 15 -7.05 15.87 -11.00
C HIS A 15 -8.15 15.77 -9.94
N GLY A 16 -7.72 15.62 -8.71
CA GLY A 16 -8.55 15.68 -7.53
C GLY A 16 -7.78 16.27 -6.36
N SER A 17 -8.40 16.36 -5.22
CA SER A 17 -7.74 16.78 -3.99
C SER A 17 -8.50 16.26 -2.77
N PHE A 18 -7.80 16.18 -1.63
CA PHE A 18 -8.41 15.90 -0.34
C PHE A 18 -7.71 16.68 0.76
N THR A 19 -8.39 16.88 1.89
CA THR A 19 -7.76 17.43 3.09
C THR A 19 -7.10 16.31 3.87
N LEU A 20 -5.81 16.47 4.21
CA LEU A 20 -5.10 15.53 5.08
C LEU A 20 -5.60 15.70 6.51
N ALA A 21 -6.67 14.99 6.84
CA ALA A 21 -7.31 15.05 8.15
C ALA A 21 -6.43 14.41 9.24
N SER A 22 -6.41 14.98 10.42
CA SER A 22 -5.67 14.45 11.57
C SER A 22 -6.14 13.05 12.00
N THR A 23 -7.35 12.65 11.64
CA THR A 23 -7.94 11.34 11.94
C THR A 23 -7.63 10.29 10.89
N LEU A 24 -7.15 10.65 9.69
CA LEU A 24 -7.00 9.74 8.56
C LEU A 24 -6.26 8.44 8.93
N GLY A 25 -5.10 8.55 9.56
CA GLY A 25 -4.33 7.38 9.98
C GLY A 25 -5.04 6.56 11.05
N HIS A 26 -5.65 7.22 12.03
CA HIS A 26 -6.39 6.56 13.11
C HIS A 26 -7.63 5.83 12.58
N ASP A 27 -8.41 6.49 11.72
CA ASP A 27 -9.62 5.90 11.13
C ASP A 27 -9.26 4.67 10.29
N HIS A 28 -8.18 4.76 9.49
CA HIS A 28 -7.68 3.65 8.71
C HIS A 28 -7.16 2.50 9.61
N ALA A 29 -6.39 2.81 10.67
CA ALA A 29 -5.90 1.82 11.61
C ALA A 29 -7.04 1.12 12.36
N SER A 30 -8.14 1.82 12.66
CA SER A 30 -9.30 1.25 13.35
C SER A 30 -9.98 0.09 12.59
N VAL A 31 -9.79 -0.01 11.29
CA VAL A 31 -10.38 -1.06 10.43
C VAL A 31 -9.36 -2.01 9.83
N THR A 32 -8.05 -1.76 10.02
CA THR A 32 -6.97 -2.61 9.49
C THR A 32 -6.11 -3.24 10.58
N ALA A 33 -6.20 -2.74 11.80
CA ALA A 33 -5.44 -3.24 12.94
C ALA A 33 -6.32 -3.91 14.01
N ASP A 34 -7.63 -3.94 13.83
CA ASP A 34 -8.58 -4.55 14.79
C ASP A 34 -8.35 -6.07 14.92
N ALA A 35 -7.90 -6.72 13.85
CA ALA A 35 -7.58 -8.14 13.82
C ALA A 35 -6.18 -8.49 14.37
N LEU A 36 -5.37 -7.48 14.77
CA LEU A 36 -4.02 -7.74 15.26
C LEU A 36 -4.05 -8.48 16.61
N PRO A 37 -3.14 -9.45 16.82
CA PRO A 37 -2.93 -10.05 18.14
C PRO A 37 -2.61 -9.01 19.20
N SER A 38 -2.98 -9.31 20.46
CA SER A 38 -2.87 -8.37 21.58
C SER A 38 -1.43 -7.96 21.94
N ASP A 39 -0.43 -8.69 21.46
CA ASP A 39 0.99 -8.36 21.60
C ASP A 39 1.50 -7.37 20.53
N LEU A 40 0.66 -7.06 19.55
CA LEU A 40 0.92 -6.06 18.54
C LEU A 40 0.08 -4.82 18.78
N SER A 41 0.71 -3.65 18.71
CA SER A 41 -0.02 -2.38 18.75
C SER A 41 -0.05 -1.76 17.37
N ALA A 42 -1.23 -1.25 17.00
CA ALA A 42 -1.44 -0.56 15.72
C ALA A 42 -0.45 0.60 15.54
N ALA A 43 0.15 0.70 14.35
CA ALA A 43 0.82 1.93 13.94
C ALA A 43 -0.25 3.00 13.69
N PRO A 44 -0.06 4.23 14.18
CA PRO A 44 -1.08 5.27 14.05
C PRO A 44 -1.29 5.73 12.62
N PHE A 45 -0.34 5.42 11.73
CA PHE A 45 -0.39 5.73 10.31
C PHE A 45 0.45 4.71 9.55
N VAL A 46 -0.09 4.14 8.48
CA VAL A 46 0.63 3.30 7.50
C VAL A 46 0.46 3.90 6.11
N PRO A 47 1.38 3.65 5.17
CA PRO A 47 1.32 4.24 3.83
C PRO A 47 -0.03 4.09 3.12
N ASP A 48 -0.67 2.93 3.20
CA ASP A 48 -1.94 2.65 2.53
C ASP A 48 -3.11 3.53 2.98
N ALA A 49 -3.00 4.20 4.13
CA ALA A 49 -4.01 5.17 4.56
C ALA A 49 -4.15 6.34 3.56
N LEU A 50 -3.10 6.65 2.77
CA LEU A 50 -3.16 7.69 1.75
C LEU A 50 -3.91 7.26 0.48
N LEU A 51 -4.10 5.97 0.23
CA LEU A 51 -4.79 5.51 -0.97
C LEU A 51 -6.29 5.75 -0.90
N GLY A 52 -6.90 5.61 0.28
CA GLY A 52 -8.35 5.79 0.45
C GLY A 52 -8.88 7.07 -0.20
N PRO A 53 -8.36 8.26 0.15
CA PRO A 53 -8.78 9.51 -0.46
C PRO A 53 -8.51 9.64 -1.97
N CYS A 54 -7.67 8.74 -2.54
CA CYS A 54 -7.30 8.76 -3.96
C CYS A 54 -8.26 7.95 -4.84
N TRP A 55 -9.10 7.07 -4.29
CA TRP A 55 -10.02 6.24 -5.07
C TRP A 55 -10.87 7.01 -6.07
N PRO A 56 -11.41 8.21 -5.77
CA PRO A 56 -12.16 8.98 -6.78
C PRO A 56 -11.35 9.29 -8.04
N VAL A 57 -10.05 9.57 -7.89
CA VAL A 57 -9.15 9.83 -9.03
C VAL A 57 -8.81 8.53 -9.76
N VAL A 58 -8.59 7.44 -9.03
CA VAL A 58 -8.35 6.11 -9.63
C VAL A 58 -9.54 5.68 -10.49
N TYR A 59 -10.75 5.74 -9.94
CA TYR A 59 -11.96 5.39 -10.68
C TYR A 59 -12.22 6.30 -11.88
N ALA A 60 -11.97 7.60 -11.73
CA ALA A 60 -12.09 8.54 -12.83
C ALA A 60 -11.04 8.28 -13.92
N ALA A 61 -9.80 7.95 -13.55
CA ALA A 61 -8.75 7.57 -14.51
C ALA A 61 -9.14 6.30 -15.27
N LEU A 62 -9.61 5.26 -14.57
CA LEU A 62 -10.09 4.03 -15.18
C LEU A 62 -11.30 4.27 -16.12
N GLY A 63 -12.24 5.11 -15.70
CA GLY A 63 -13.47 5.41 -16.48
C GLY A 63 -13.28 6.39 -17.63
N SER A 64 -12.21 7.19 -17.64
CA SER A 64 -11.94 8.21 -18.67
C SER A 64 -11.33 7.64 -19.96
N VAL A 65 -10.70 6.48 -19.87
CA VAL A 65 -10.06 5.88 -21.02
C VAL A 65 -11.11 5.18 -21.87
N VAL A 66 -11.21 5.61 -23.14
CA VAL A 66 -12.12 5.05 -24.13
C VAL A 66 -11.29 4.41 -25.24
N GLU A 67 -11.51 3.14 -25.49
CA GLU A 67 -10.94 2.42 -26.62
C GLU A 67 -12.08 1.88 -27.49
N ASP A 68 -12.03 2.15 -28.80
CA ASP A 68 -13.09 1.79 -29.77
C ASP A 68 -14.50 2.30 -29.38
N GLY A 69 -14.57 3.46 -28.70
CA GLY A 69 -15.83 4.06 -28.28
C GLY A 69 -16.43 3.47 -27.00
N MET A 70 -15.73 2.53 -26.34
CA MET A 70 -16.15 1.90 -25.09
C MET A 70 -15.19 2.26 -23.95
N PRO A 71 -15.69 2.57 -22.74
CA PRO A 71 -14.83 2.78 -21.59
C PRO A 71 -14.04 1.50 -21.27
N LEU A 72 -12.79 1.66 -20.79
CA LEU A 72 -11.96 0.49 -20.42
C LEU A 72 -12.59 -0.37 -19.33
N ILE A 73 -13.30 0.26 -18.42
CA ILE A 73 -14.12 -0.44 -17.44
C ILE A 73 -15.51 -0.64 -18.00
N GLU A 74 -15.78 -1.82 -18.51
CA GLU A 74 -17.14 -2.26 -18.86
C GLU A 74 -17.94 -2.65 -17.60
N GLY A 75 -17.41 -2.41 -16.41
CA GLY A 75 -18.02 -2.61 -15.10
C GLY A 75 -16.98 -2.85 -14.01
N LEU A 76 -17.16 -2.21 -12.88
CA LEU A 76 -16.31 -2.37 -11.69
C LEU A 76 -16.23 -3.82 -11.21
N LEU A 77 -17.29 -4.61 -11.40
CA LEU A 77 -17.34 -6.02 -10.99
C LEU A 77 -16.31 -6.90 -11.72
N GLY A 78 -15.83 -6.49 -12.89
CA GLY A 78 -14.79 -7.19 -13.64
C GLY A 78 -13.36 -6.79 -13.25
N ALA A 79 -13.17 -5.73 -12.47
CA ALA A 79 -11.86 -5.24 -12.09
C ALA A 79 -11.31 -6.02 -10.88
N VAL A 80 -10.12 -6.58 -11.03
CA VAL A 80 -9.36 -7.23 -9.96
C VAL A 80 -8.08 -6.45 -9.73
N HIS A 81 -7.82 -6.03 -8.50
CA HIS A 81 -6.58 -5.37 -8.13
C HIS A 81 -5.43 -6.41 -8.12
N LEU A 82 -4.38 -6.17 -8.88
CA LEU A 82 -3.23 -7.09 -9.01
C LEU A 82 -2.12 -6.73 -8.04
N ASP A 83 -1.75 -5.47 -8.03
CA ASP A 83 -0.67 -4.97 -7.18
C ASP A 83 -0.76 -3.46 -6.96
N HIS A 84 -0.09 -3.06 -5.90
CA HIS A 84 -0.02 -1.71 -5.38
C HIS A 84 1.42 -1.34 -5.03
N THR A 85 1.79 -0.09 -5.26
CA THR A 85 3.09 0.46 -4.87
C THR A 85 2.91 1.87 -4.36
N ILE A 86 3.54 2.19 -3.24
CA ILE A 86 3.63 3.55 -2.71
C ILE A 86 5.06 3.89 -2.29
N ASP A 87 5.57 5.03 -2.76
CA ASP A 87 6.84 5.65 -2.37
C ASP A 87 6.53 6.96 -1.65
N LEU A 88 6.89 7.06 -0.36
CA LEU A 88 6.69 8.25 0.44
C LEU A 88 7.88 9.18 0.31
N HIS A 89 7.64 10.40 -0.13
CA HIS A 89 8.61 11.50 -0.20
C HIS A 89 8.63 12.33 1.09
N LEU A 90 7.52 12.37 1.81
CA LEU A 90 7.45 12.83 3.20
C LEU A 90 7.35 11.64 4.14
N THR A 91 7.99 11.73 5.31
CA THR A 91 7.87 10.68 6.33
C THR A 91 6.46 10.64 6.91
N LEU A 92 6.03 9.48 7.40
CA LEU A 92 4.74 9.37 8.09
C LEU A 92 4.62 10.32 9.28
N HIS A 93 5.73 10.60 9.97
CA HIS A 93 5.77 11.58 11.06
C HIS A 93 5.47 13.02 10.55
N GLN A 94 6.11 13.44 9.45
CA GLN A 94 5.84 14.75 8.84
C GLN A 94 4.38 14.86 8.40
N LEU A 95 3.82 13.81 7.82
CA LEU A 95 2.41 13.77 7.42
C LEU A 95 1.47 13.88 8.61
N GLN A 96 1.74 13.17 9.70
CA GLN A 96 0.95 13.27 10.94
C GLN A 96 1.03 14.65 11.58
N GLU A 97 2.23 15.24 11.63
CA GLU A 97 2.44 16.60 12.15
C GLU A 97 1.71 17.64 11.30
N ALA A 98 1.82 17.58 9.97
CA ALA A 98 1.10 18.46 9.06
C ALA A 98 -0.43 18.30 9.22
N ALA A 99 -0.92 17.07 9.29
CA ALA A 99 -2.33 16.78 9.53
C ALA A 99 -2.86 17.37 10.84
N ALA A 100 -2.06 17.30 11.91
CA ALA A 100 -2.44 17.79 13.24
C ALA A 100 -2.37 19.33 13.35
N THR A 101 -1.49 19.98 12.59
CA THR A 101 -1.21 21.42 12.75
C THR A 101 -1.91 22.28 11.71
N THR A 102 -1.88 21.89 10.44
CA THR A 102 -2.36 22.71 9.33
C THR A 102 -3.47 22.05 8.52
N SER A 103 -3.63 20.73 8.64
CA SER A 103 -4.57 19.94 7.81
C SER A 103 -4.49 20.33 6.33
N PRO A 104 -3.31 20.15 5.68
CA PRO A 104 -3.09 20.69 4.34
C PRO A 104 -4.01 20.01 3.32
N THR A 105 -4.28 20.74 2.23
CA THR A 105 -4.88 20.14 1.04
C THR A 105 -3.81 19.42 0.24
N ILE A 106 -4.08 18.17 -0.09
CA ILE A 106 -3.23 17.34 -0.96
C ILE A 106 -3.90 17.25 -2.33
N ASN A 107 -3.21 17.70 -3.35
CA ASN A 107 -3.60 17.51 -4.74
C ASN A 107 -3.24 16.08 -5.17
N VAL A 108 -4.13 15.47 -5.93
CA VAL A 108 -3.93 14.14 -6.52
C VAL A 108 -3.99 14.27 -8.03
N THR A 109 -2.92 13.91 -8.70
CA THR A 109 -2.86 13.83 -10.15
C THR A 109 -2.76 12.36 -10.55
N GLY A 110 -3.75 11.85 -11.29
CA GLY A 110 -3.80 10.45 -11.73
C GLY A 110 -3.83 10.32 -13.24
N TRP A 111 -3.23 9.26 -13.77
CA TRP A 111 -3.24 8.93 -15.22
C TRP A 111 -3.10 7.44 -15.45
N VAL A 112 -3.61 6.96 -16.58
CA VAL A 112 -3.34 5.60 -17.06
C VAL A 112 -2.01 5.63 -17.82
N ALA A 113 -1.01 4.93 -17.30
CA ALA A 113 0.34 4.91 -17.85
C ALA A 113 0.53 3.82 -18.91
N ALA A 114 -0.18 2.69 -18.79
CA ALA A 114 -0.12 1.59 -19.74
C ALA A 114 -1.40 0.76 -19.74
N LEU A 115 -1.65 0.12 -20.89
CA LEU A 115 -2.72 -0.86 -21.14
C LEU A 115 -2.11 -2.06 -21.84
N GLU A 116 -2.31 -3.25 -21.31
CA GLU A 116 -1.77 -4.47 -21.89
C GLU A 116 -2.79 -5.61 -21.80
N GLU A 117 -3.01 -6.32 -22.92
CA GLU A 117 -3.84 -7.52 -22.92
C GLU A 117 -3.05 -8.70 -22.37
N SER A 118 -3.64 -9.44 -21.42
CA SER A 118 -3.00 -10.58 -20.78
C SER A 118 -3.95 -11.75 -20.53
N SER A 119 -3.44 -12.86 -20.04
CA SER A 119 -4.23 -14.02 -19.63
C SER A 119 -5.18 -13.74 -18.45
N ALA A 120 -4.88 -12.75 -17.63
CA ALA A 120 -5.76 -12.30 -16.54
C ALA A 120 -6.86 -11.34 -17.02
N GLY A 121 -6.78 -10.84 -18.25
CA GLY A 121 -7.60 -9.80 -18.82
C GLY A 121 -6.76 -8.61 -19.27
N ARG A 122 -7.40 -7.48 -19.49
CA ARG A 122 -6.71 -6.23 -19.78
C ARG A 122 -6.09 -5.67 -18.51
N VAL A 123 -4.77 -5.54 -18.49
CA VAL A 123 -4.04 -4.93 -17.35
C VAL A 123 -3.96 -3.43 -17.58
N VAL A 124 -4.44 -2.68 -16.59
CA VAL A 124 -4.41 -1.21 -16.56
C VAL A 124 -3.43 -0.77 -15.48
N ASP A 125 -2.44 0.04 -15.86
CA ASP A 125 -1.47 0.65 -14.95
C ASP A 125 -1.90 2.10 -14.67
N VAL A 126 -2.44 2.36 -13.48
CA VAL A 126 -2.79 3.69 -13.00
C VAL A 126 -1.68 4.22 -12.10
N ARG A 127 -1.26 5.44 -12.35
CA ARG A 127 -0.27 6.13 -11.51
C ARG A 127 -0.86 7.37 -10.88
N LEU A 128 -0.39 7.67 -9.67
CA LEU A 128 -0.81 8.83 -8.91
C LEU A 128 0.41 9.59 -8.40
N GLU A 129 0.35 10.91 -8.48
CA GLU A 129 1.26 11.84 -7.81
C GLU A 129 0.45 12.66 -6.81
N LEU A 130 0.86 12.62 -5.55
CA LEU A 130 0.29 13.40 -4.45
C LEU A 130 1.22 14.57 -4.14
N THR A 131 0.70 15.80 -4.13
CA THR A 131 1.48 17.01 -3.84
C THR A 131 0.77 17.89 -2.82
N ASP A 132 1.52 18.57 -1.95
CA ASP A 132 0.98 19.64 -1.12
C ASP A 132 0.48 20.76 -2.02
N ALA A 133 -0.78 21.20 -1.83
CA ALA A 133 -1.39 22.25 -2.65
C ALA A 133 -0.76 23.62 -2.42
N THR A 134 -0.04 23.82 -1.30
CA THR A 134 0.53 25.11 -0.91
C THR A 134 1.82 25.41 -1.65
N ASP A 135 2.71 24.42 -1.77
CA ASP A 135 4.05 24.62 -2.31
C ASP A 135 4.45 23.65 -3.42
N GLY A 136 3.58 22.67 -3.72
CA GLY A 136 3.83 21.65 -4.73
C GLY A 136 4.81 20.55 -4.30
N THR A 137 5.18 20.49 -3.03
CA THR A 137 6.04 19.43 -2.51
C THR A 137 5.40 18.06 -2.77
N VAL A 138 6.16 17.14 -3.37
CA VAL A 138 5.70 15.76 -3.60
C VAL A 138 5.59 15.06 -2.26
N VAL A 139 4.41 14.53 -1.97
CA VAL A 139 4.07 13.80 -0.75
C VAL A 139 4.30 12.30 -0.96
N ALA A 140 3.75 11.75 -2.04
CA ALA A 140 3.85 10.34 -2.38
C ALA A 140 3.69 10.12 -3.87
N LEU A 141 4.28 9.02 -4.36
CA LEU A 141 4.02 8.47 -5.68
C LEU A 141 3.39 7.08 -5.50
N MET A 142 2.33 6.79 -6.27
CA MET A 142 1.63 5.51 -6.19
C MET A 142 1.46 4.90 -7.58
N ARG A 143 1.31 3.58 -7.60
CA ARG A 143 0.98 2.79 -8.78
C ARG A 143 -0.02 1.71 -8.38
N GLU A 144 -1.12 1.66 -9.12
CA GLU A 144 -2.20 0.70 -8.95
C GLU A 144 -2.39 -0.07 -10.24
N ARG A 145 -2.28 -1.40 -10.24
CA ARG A 145 -2.58 -2.19 -11.41
C ARG A 145 -3.81 -3.04 -11.21
N PHE A 146 -4.66 -3.01 -12.22
CA PHE A 146 -5.90 -3.77 -12.25
C PHE A 146 -5.95 -4.68 -13.47
N ALA A 147 -6.48 -5.89 -13.32
CA ALA A 147 -6.90 -6.72 -14.44
C ALA A 147 -8.40 -6.54 -14.65
N ILE A 148 -8.80 -6.10 -15.84
CA ILE A 148 -10.21 -6.06 -16.27
C ILE A 148 -10.52 -7.40 -16.91
N ARG A 149 -11.27 -8.25 -16.22
CA ARG A 149 -11.66 -9.57 -16.72
C ARG A 149 -12.60 -9.45 -17.91
N GLY A 150 -12.66 -10.49 -18.76
CA GLY A 150 -13.51 -10.54 -19.94
C GLY A 150 -12.79 -10.25 -21.26
N ARG A 151 -11.55 -9.74 -21.22
CA ARG A 151 -10.70 -9.51 -22.40
C ARG A 151 -9.36 -10.25 -22.28
N ALA A 152 -9.42 -11.51 -21.86
CA ALA A 152 -8.22 -12.32 -21.72
C ALA A 152 -7.58 -12.63 -23.08
N SER A 153 -6.25 -12.59 -23.14
CA SER A 153 -5.42 -12.98 -24.27
C SER A 153 -4.49 -14.14 -23.90
N GLY A 154 -3.73 -14.66 -24.85
CA GLY A 154 -2.71 -15.66 -24.57
C GLY A 154 -1.41 -15.12 -23.96
N ASN A 155 -1.29 -13.81 -23.77
CA ASN A 155 -0.08 -13.18 -23.26
C ASN A 155 0.05 -13.37 -21.75
N ALA A 156 1.29 -13.43 -21.25
CA ALA A 156 1.54 -13.42 -19.82
C ALA A 156 1.10 -12.09 -19.18
N VAL A 157 0.70 -12.14 -17.91
CA VAL A 157 0.47 -10.90 -17.14
C VAL A 157 1.78 -10.13 -17.03
N PRO A 158 1.81 -8.83 -17.38
CA PRO A 158 3.02 -8.03 -17.25
C PRO A 158 3.53 -8.02 -15.82
N SER A 159 4.82 -8.31 -15.63
CA SER A 159 5.45 -8.27 -14.31
C SER A 159 5.43 -6.86 -13.75
N ALA A 160 5.15 -6.72 -12.45
CA ALA A 160 5.41 -5.49 -11.75
C ALA A 160 6.93 -5.24 -11.70
N PRO A 161 7.42 -3.99 -11.79
CA PRO A 161 8.81 -3.71 -11.52
C PRO A 161 9.17 -4.21 -10.11
N GLU A 162 10.29 -4.93 -10.01
CA GLU A 162 10.87 -5.26 -8.72
C GLU A 162 11.44 -3.99 -8.10
N LEU A 163 10.68 -3.38 -7.21
CA LEU A 163 11.10 -2.21 -6.44
C LEU A 163 11.25 -2.64 -4.98
N ALA A 164 12.41 -2.42 -4.40
CA ALA A 164 12.63 -2.67 -2.99
C ALA A 164 11.73 -1.74 -2.16
N GLY A 165 10.62 -2.28 -1.65
CA GLY A 165 9.64 -1.53 -0.87
C GLY A 165 9.04 -0.32 -1.57
N GLY A 166 8.88 -0.36 -2.90
CA GLY A 166 8.23 0.72 -3.66
C GLY A 166 9.08 1.96 -3.91
N THR A 167 10.29 2.03 -3.38
CA THR A 167 11.16 3.21 -3.44
C THR A 167 12.34 2.99 -4.37
N GLY A 168 12.90 4.09 -4.93
CA GLY A 168 14.16 4.08 -5.67
C GLY A 168 15.41 4.10 -4.77
N ARG A 169 15.29 3.85 -3.48
CA ARG A 169 16.43 3.89 -2.55
C ARG A 169 17.39 2.73 -2.83
N GLU A 170 18.67 3.03 -2.75
CA GLU A 170 19.70 2.01 -2.88
C GLU A 170 19.67 1.03 -1.71
N THR A 171 19.72 -0.26 -2.02
CA THR A 171 19.64 -1.33 -1.02
C THR A 171 20.79 -2.30 -1.18
N ALA A 172 21.18 -2.94 -0.07
CA ALA A 172 22.17 -4.00 -0.04
C ALA A 172 21.56 -5.27 0.60
N PRO A 173 21.86 -6.45 0.07
CA PRO A 173 21.45 -7.71 0.67
C PRO A 173 21.98 -7.84 2.10
N ALA A 174 21.16 -8.41 2.99
CA ALA A 174 21.57 -8.78 4.34
C ALA A 174 21.17 -10.23 4.64
N ALA A 175 21.74 -10.78 5.71
CA ALA A 175 21.32 -12.10 6.18
C ALA A 175 19.80 -12.09 6.47
N ARG A 176 19.09 -13.01 5.84
CA ARG A 176 17.64 -13.16 6.03
C ARG A 176 17.35 -13.52 7.48
N ARG A 177 16.35 -12.86 8.05
CA ARG A 177 15.93 -13.10 9.42
C ARG A 177 14.42 -12.91 9.53
N ILE A 178 13.71 -13.94 9.96
CA ILE A 178 12.30 -13.82 10.33
C ILE A 178 12.24 -12.94 11.58
N LEU A 179 11.51 -11.86 11.49
CA LEU A 179 11.26 -10.91 12.57
C LEU A 179 9.95 -11.24 13.27
N ARG A 180 8.93 -11.63 12.50
CA ARG A 180 7.59 -11.93 13.02
C ARG A 180 6.91 -13.01 12.18
N ARG A 181 6.15 -13.85 12.86
CA ARG A 181 5.11 -14.70 12.26
C ARG A 181 3.89 -14.61 13.16
N THR A 182 2.76 -14.28 12.57
CA THR A 182 1.50 -14.12 13.30
C THR A 182 0.32 -14.53 12.43
N THR A 183 -0.82 -14.80 13.02
CA THR A 183 -2.07 -15.05 12.30
C THR A 183 -3.05 -13.96 12.65
N VAL A 184 -3.74 -13.45 11.63
CA VAL A 184 -4.86 -12.54 11.76
C VAL A 184 -6.09 -13.16 11.13
N THR A 185 -7.26 -12.93 11.71
CA THR A 185 -8.52 -13.35 11.12
C THR A 185 -9.11 -12.22 10.30
N ALA A 186 -9.41 -12.49 9.03
CA ALA A 186 -10.04 -11.51 8.15
C ALA A 186 -11.43 -11.12 8.65
N PRO A 187 -11.90 -9.88 8.41
CA PRO A 187 -13.23 -9.44 8.82
C PRO A 187 -14.34 -10.33 8.22
N ALA A 188 -15.41 -10.53 8.97
CA ALA A 188 -16.61 -11.18 8.47
C ALA A 188 -17.47 -10.26 7.58
N ASP A 189 -17.18 -8.95 7.57
CA ASP A 189 -17.87 -7.93 6.77
C ASP A 189 -16.89 -6.78 6.45
N MET A 190 -16.81 -6.41 5.18
CA MET A 190 -15.91 -5.35 4.68
C MET A 190 -16.55 -3.96 4.65
N THR A 191 -17.78 -3.80 5.14
CA THR A 191 -18.50 -2.52 5.08
C THR A 191 -17.77 -1.40 5.84
N ALA A 192 -17.17 -1.71 7.00
CA ALA A 192 -16.43 -0.72 7.78
C ALA A 192 -15.19 -0.23 7.01
N PHE A 193 -14.42 -1.15 6.42
CA PHE A 193 -13.26 -0.82 5.59
C PHE A 193 -13.65 0.01 4.36
N ALA A 194 -14.71 -0.40 3.65
CA ALA A 194 -15.22 0.33 2.49
C ALA A 194 -15.60 1.78 2.83
N ARG A 195 -16.23 1.99 3.99
CA ARG A 195 -16.62 3.35 4.46
C ARG A 195 -15.43 4.23 4.79
N VAL A 196 -14.39 3.67 5.41
CA VAL A 196 -13.21 4.43 5.81
C VAL A 196 -12.34 4.74 4.59
N THR A 197 -12.18 3.79 3.68
CA THR A 197 -11.27 3.94 2.54
C THR A 197 -11.92 4.55 1.30
N GLY A 198 -13.25 4.49 1.20
CA GLY A 198 -13.96 4.93 -0.01
C GLY A 198 -13.95 3.89 -1.15
N ASP A 199 -13.41 2.69 -0.91
CA ASP A 199 -13.49 1.60 -1.88
C ASP A 199 -14.83 0.86 -1.76
N PHE A 200 -15.79 1.32 -2.54
CA PHE A 200 -17.15 0.77 -2.56
C PHE A 200 -17.38 -0.26 -3.68
N ASN A 201 -16.32 -0.93 -4.17
CA ASN A 201 -16.53 -2.02 -5.12
C ASN A 201 -17.42 -3.10 -4.48
N PRO A 202 -18.64 -3.33 -5.02
CA PRO A 202 -19.65 -4.14 -4.33
C PRO A 202 -19.33 -5.64 -4.28
N ILE A 203 -18.29 -6.11 -4.98
CA ILE A 203 -17.82 -7.51 -4.85
C ILE A 203 -17.34 -7.83 -3.43
N HIS A 204 -17.02 -6.81 -2.63
CA HIS A 204 -16.53 -6.98 -1.26
C HIS A 204 -17.62 -6.86 -0.18
N THR A 205 -18.79 -6.32 -0.53
CA THR A 205 -19.85 -5.98 0.45
C THR A 205 -21.23 -6.53 0.10
N SER A 206 -21.39 -7.15 -1.08
CA SER A 206 -22.69 -7.63 -1.56
C SER A 206 -22.59 -9.04 -2.15
N TYR A 207 -23.31 -10.00 -1.56
CA TYR A 207 -23.43 -11.36 -2.09
C TYR A 207 -23.97 -11.38 -3.53
N ASN A 208 -24.98 -10.54 -3.83
CA ASN A 208 -25.53 -10.47 -5.18
C ASN A 208 -24.48 -10.00 -6.19
N ALA A 209 -23.69 -8.99 -5.85
CA ALA A 209 -22.63 -8.49 -6.72
C ALA A 209 -21.49 -9.51 -6.89
N ALA A 210 -21.11 -10.19 -5.81
CA ALA A 210 -20.13 -11.27 -5.85
C ALA A 210 -20.59 -12.42 -6.78
N HIS A 211 -21.85 -12.85 -6.67
CA HIS A 211 -22.43 -13.87 -7.57
C HIS A 211 -22.45 -13.42 -9.03
N VAL A 212 -22.81 -12.17 -9.32
CA VAL A 212 -22.77 -11.62 -10.69
C VAL A 212 -21.33 -11.60 -11.23
N ALA A 213 -20.35 -11.36 -10.35
CA ALA A 213 -18.92 -11.42 -10.70
C ALA A 213 -18.36 -12.87 -10.78
N GLY A 214 -19.19 -13.90 -10.56
CA GLY A 214 -18.81 -15.31 -10.63
C GLY A 214 -18.10 -15.83 -9.35
N MET A 215 -18.32 -15.20 -8.22
CA MET A 215 -17.79 -15.59 -6.91
C MET A 215 -18.91 -16.20 -6.05
N GLU A 216 -18.58 -17.11 -5.15
CA GLU A 216 -19.57 -17.72 -4.24
C GLU A 216 -19.99 -16.78 -3.10
N ALA A 217 -19.08 -15.90 -2.66
CA ALA A 217 -19.30 -14.95 -1.59
C ALA A 217 -18.46 -13.67 -1.83
N PRO A 218 -18.74 -12.57 -1.12
CA PRO A 218 -17.87 -11.41 -1.11
C PRO A 218 -16.45 -11.78 -0.64
N LEU A 219 -15.46 -11.16 -1.25
CA LEU A 219 -14.05 -11.32 -0.88
C LEU A 219 -13.58 -10.17 0.00
N VAL A 220 -12.55 -10.42 0.78
CA VAL A 220 -11.82 -9.38 1.51
C VAL A 220 -11.19 -8.42 0.49
N HIS A 221 -11.21 -7.11 0.78
CA HIS A 221 -10.45 -6.15 -0.02
C HIS A 221 -8.95 -6.48 0.05
N GLY A 222 -8.29 -6.60 -1.10
CA GLY A 222 -6.85 -6.83 -1.14
C GLY A 222 -6.06 -5.75 -0.39
N MET A 223 -6.53 -4.51 -0.41
CA MET A 223 -5.93 -3.39 0.30
C MET A 223 -6.14 -3.44 1.82
N TRP A 224 -7.17 -4.15 2.32
CA TRP A 224 -7.27 -4.44 3.76
C TRP A 224 -6.12 -5.32 4.22
N LEU A 225 -5.85 -6.41 3.49
CA LEU A 225 -4.74 -7.32 3.84
C LEU A 225 -3.38 -6.63 3.65
N SER A 226 -3.22 -5.80 2.61
CA SER A 226 -2.04 -4.96 2.41
C SER A 226 -1.76 -4.08 3.63
N ALA A 227 -2.76 -3.31 4.07
CA ALA A 227 -2.61 -2.42 5.22
C ALA A 227 -2.39 -3.19 6.53
N THR A 228 -3.07 -4.31 6.75
CA THR A 228 -2.84 -5.19 7.91
C THR A 228 -1.42 -5.76 7.90
N ALA A 229 -0.91 -6.15 6.73
CA ALA A 229 0.48 -6.59 6.58
C ALA A 229 1.49 -5.47 6.89
N GLN A 230 1.19 -4.22 6.53
CA GLN A 230 1.99 -3.05 6.93
C GLN A 230 1.97 -2.84 8.45
N GLN A 231 0.82 -3.02 9.10
CA GLN A 231 0.73 -2.94 10.56
C GLN A 231 1.63 -3.98 11.24
N VAL A 232 1.62 -5.23 10.75
CA VAL A 232 2.50 -6.28 11.26
C VAL A 232 3.98 -5.96 10.99
N ALA A 233 4.32 -5.48 9.79
CA ALA A 233 5.69 -5.10 9.43
C ALA A 233 6.20 -3.93 10.29
N ALA A 234 5.36 -2.92 10.54
CA ALA A 234 5.70 -1.79 11.39
C ALA A 234 5.99 -2.18 12.84
N SER A 235 5.44 -3.30 13.33
CA SER A 235 5.56 -3.75 14.72
C SER A 235 6.76 -4.66 15.00
N THR A 236 7.70 -4.84 14.07
CA THR A 236 8.74 -5.88 14.14
C THR A 236 10.10 -5.42 14.67
N ALA A 237 10.25 -4.20 15.16
CA ALA A 237 11.53 -3.72 15.71
C ALA A 237 11.97 -4.55 16.93
N ALA A 238 13.28 -4.82 17.01
CA ALA A 238 13.85 -5.73 18.02
C ALA A 238 13.77 -5.19 19.45
N ASP A 239 13.71 -3.88 19.60
CA ASP A 239 13.62 -3.17 20.89
C ASP A 239 12.17 -2.91 21.36
N GLY A 240 11.19 -3.44 20.60
CA GLY A 240 9.77 -3.18 20.84
C GLY A 240 9.30 -1.85 20.26
N SER A 241 10.17 -1.07 19.61
CA SER A 241 9.79 0.11 18.85
C SER A 241 9.15 -0.30 17.51
N ARG A 242 8.63 0.67 16.79
CA ARG A 242 8.00 0.45 15.49
C ARG A 242 8.92 0.86 14.36
N HIS A 243 8.96 0.05 13.32
CA HIS A 243 9.52 0.49 12.05
C HIS A 243 8.60 1.52 11.39
N VAL A 244 9.17 2.62 10.94
CA VAL A 244 8.45 3.61 10.14
C VAL A 244 8.65 3.27 8.66
N LEU A 245 7.57 2.92 7.98
CA LEU A 245 7.63 2.55 6.57
C LEU A 245 7.78 3.82 5.71
N ALA A 246 8.71 3.79 4.76
CA ALA A 246 8.96 4.85 3.80
C ALA A 246 8.48 4.49 2.39
N GLY A 247 8.19 3.22 2.15
CA GLY A 247 7.65 2.73 0.91
C GLY A 247 7.16 1.30 1.07
N TRP A 248 6.30 0.89 0.13
CA TRP A 248 5.64 -0.40 0.15
C TRP A 248 5.32 -0.87 -1.26
N THR A 249 5.52 -2.16 -1.52
CA THR A 249 4.95 -2.85 -2.68
C THR A 249 4.11 -4.01 -2.20
N TYR A 250 3.04 -4.31 -2.90
CA TYR A 250 2.15 -5.41 -2.55
C TYR A 250 1.56 -6.06 -3.79
N VAL A 251 1.65 -7.38 -3.87
CA VAL A 251 1.13 -8.19 -4.98
C VAL A 251 0.11 -9.16 -4.43
N MET A 252 -1.07 -9.17 -5.03
CA MET A 252 -2.19 -10.06 -4.70
C MET A 252 -2.16 -11.25 -5.65
N THR A 253 -1.99 -12.46 -5.11
CA THR A 253 -1.84 -13.69 -5.91
C THR A 253 -2.98 -14.68 -5.76
N GLY A 254 -3.83 -14.48 -4.75
CA GLY A 254 -4.99 -15.32 -4.48
C GLY A 254 -6.09 -14.57 -3.75
N PRO A 255 -7.34 -15.08 -3.81
CA PRO A 255 -8.45 -14.53 -3.06
C PRO A 255 -8.27 -14.77 -1.56
N VAL A 256 -8.88 -13.91 -0.76
CA VAL A 256 -9.06 -14.07 0.68
C VAL A 256 -10.55 -13.99 0.96
N GLU A 257 -11.09 -15.00 1.60
CA GLU A 257 -12.51 -15.04 1.96
C GLU A 257 -12.75 -14.35 3.30
N LEU A 258 -14.00 -13.95 3.52
CA LEU A 258 -14.41 -13.40 4.81
C LEU A 258 -14.16 -14.40 5.93
N SER A 259 -13.57 -13.95 7.03
CA SER A 259 -13.22 -14.77 8.21
C SER A 259 -12.09 -15.78 8.00
N ASP A 260 -11.34 -15.73 6.91
CA ASP A 260 -10.13 -16.53 6.74
C ASP A 260 -9.08 -16.19 7.80
N ASP A 261 -8.37 -17.23 8.26
CA ASP A 261 -7.16 -17.06 9.06
C ASP A 261 -5.94 -16.93 8.15
N VAL A 262 -5.32 -15.74 8.17
CA VAL A 262 -4.17 -15.38 7.35
C VAL A 262 -2.90 -15.39 8.19
N GLU A 263 -1.97 -16.29 7.89
CA GLU A 263 -0.61 -16.24 8.44
C GLU A 263 0.19 -15.14 7.75
N ILE A 264 0.74 -14.20 8.51
CA ILE A 264 1.61 -13.12 8.04
C ILE A 264 3.01 -13.36 8.58
N THR A 265 3.98 -13.53 7.70
CA THR A 265 5.40 -13.66 8.03
C THR A 265 6.14 -12.42 7.55
N VAL A 266 6.90 -11.77 8.45
CA VAL A 266 7.77 -10.63 8.14
C VAL A 266 9.22 -11.06 8.29
N GLU A 267 10.02 -10.83 7.24
CA GLU A 267 11.43 -11.19 7.20
C GLU A 267 12.27 -9.98 6.76
N ARG A 268 13.35 -9.69 7.49
CA ARG A 268 14.36 -8.76 7.02
C ARG A 268 15.22 -9.46 5.95
N THR A 269 15.32 -8.82 4.78
CA THR A 269 16.06 -9.35 3.63
C THR A 269 17.22 -8.48 3.18
N GLY A 270 17.24 -7.20 3.60
CA GLY A 270 18.25 -6.24 3.21
C GLY A 270 18.36 -5.05 4.14
N LEU A 271 19.30 -4.19 3.81
CA LEU A 271 19.54 -2.89 4.42
C LEU A 271 19.36 -1.80 3.37
N VAL A 272 18.90 -0.63 3.80
CA VAL A 272 18.85 0.58 2.97
C VAL A 272 20.15 1.34 3.14
N VAL A 273 20.77 1.78 2.05
CA VAL A 273 21.95 2.63 2.10
C VAL A 273 21.56 3.97 2.75
N GLY A 274 22.26 4.36 3.80
CA GLY A 274 21.90 5.51 4.62
C GLY A 274 21.03 5.16 5.84
N GLY A 275 20.67 3.89 6.02
CA GLY A 275 19.95 3.38 7.20
C GLY A 275 18.53 2.91 6.90
N GLY A 276 18.04 2.03 7.74
CA GLY A 276 16.75 1.34 7.55
C GLY A 276 16.90 -0.08 7.02
N TYR A 277 15.77 -0.75 6.85
CA TYR A 277 15.69 -2.16 6.47
C TYR A 277 14.85 -2.37 5.22
N VAL A 278 15.16 -3.42 4.48
CA VAL A 278 14.25 -4.02 3.51
C VAL A 278 13.58 -5.20 4.19
N LEU A 279 12.25 -5.17 4.24
CA LEU A 279 11.42 -6.22 4.80
C LEU A 279 10.64 -6.90 3.68
N GLU A 280 10.58 -8.22 3.71
CA GLU A 280 9.66 -9.01 2.89
C GLU A 280 8.52 -9.49 3.78
N VAL A 281 7.30 -9.36 3.27
CA VAL A 281 6.08 -9.81 3.94
C VAL A 281 5.38 -10.83 3.06
N VAL A 282 5.00 -11.97 3.63
CA VAL A 282 4.29 -13.04 2.93
C VAL A 282 3.06 -13.41 3.72
N CYS A 283 1.90 -13.35 3.04
CA CYS A 283 0.62 -13.77 3.61
C CYS A 283 0.21 -15.13 3.04
N ARG A 284 -0.24 -16.03 3.91
CA ARG A 284 -0.65 -17.39 3.54
C ARG A 284 -1.98 -17.77 4.18
N ILE A 285 -2.73 -18.58 3.44
CA ILE A 285 -3.92 -19.28 3.94
C ILE A 285 -3.68 -20.76 3.70
N ASN A 286 -3.79 -21.59 4.75
CA ASN A 286 -3.54 -23.04 4.68
C ASN A 286 -2.19 -23.42 4.02
N GLY A 287 -1.16 -22.58 4.21
CA GLY A 287 0.17 -22.75 3.63
C GLY A 287 0.35 -22.18 2.23
N GLU A 288 -0.72 -21.90 1.50
CA GLU A 288 -0.68 -21.31 0.17
C GLU A 288 -0.49 -19.77 0.24
N VAL A 289 0.37 -19.23 -0.63
CA VAL A 289 0.62 -17.81 -0.68
C VAL A 289 -0.52 -17.08 -1.38
N VAL A 290 -1.17 -16.16 -0.67
CA VAL A 290 -2.24 -15.32 -1.22
C VAL A 290 -1.76 -13.91 -1.56
N SER A 291 -0.66 -13.46 -0.95
CA SER A 291 -0.05 -12.17 -1.29
C SER A 291 1.39 -12.06 -0.79
N ARG A 292 2.12 -11.10 -1.38
CA ARG A 292 3.48 -10.73 -0.97
C ARG A 292 3.64 -9.23 -0.99
N GLY A 293 4.41 -8.71 -0.03
CA GLY A 293 4.80 -7.32 0.00
C GLY A 293 6.27 -7.14 0.31
N THR A 294 6.82 -5.99 -0.03
CA THR A 294 8.12 -5.54 0.44
C THR A 294 7.99 -4.14 1.01
N ALA A 295 8.69 -3.88 2.12
CA ALA A 295 8.76 -2.56 2.73
C ALA A 295 10.19 -2.05 2.74
N VAL A 296 10.33 -0.73 2.62
CA VAL A 296 11.52 -0.01 3.02
C VAL A 296 11.19 0.81 4.25
N THR A 297 12.04 0.71 5.29
CA THR A 297 11.86 1.51 6.51
C THR A 297 12.76 2.74 6.47
N THR A 298 12.39 3.77 7.25
CA THR A 298 13.29 4.88 7.56
C THR A 298 14.43 4.41 8.47
N PRO A 299 15.56 5.14 8.53
CA PRO A 299 16.58 4.91 9.55
C PRO A 299 15.99 4.93 10.97
N GLU A 300 16.46 4.03 11.82
CA GLU A 300 16.12 4.10 13.24
C GLU A 300 16.74 5.35 13.86
N PRO A 301 16.00 6.06 14.72
CA PRO A 301 16.56 7.20 15.44
C PRO A 301 17.80 6.77 16.25
N THR A 302 18.93 7.42 16.02
CA THR A 302 20.15 7.16 16.76
C THR A 302 20.48 8.35 17.66
N ALA A 303 20.54 8.12 18.96
CA ALA A 303 20.99 9.14 19.92
C ALA A 303 22.43 8.85 20.34
N TYR A 304 23.30 9.82 20.18
CA TYR A 304 24.66 9.78 20.76
C TYR A 304 24.64 10.47 22.11
N VAL A 305 24.90 9.71 23.15
CA VAL A 305 24.99 10.25 24.49
C VAL A 305 26.48 10.43 24.85
N TYR A 306 26.89 11.67 25.05
CA TYR A 306 28.24 11.99 25.51
C TYR A 306 28.21 12.29 27.02
N PRO A 307 29.21 11.83 27.74
CA PRO A 307 29.34 12.21 29.17
C PRO A 307 29.47 13.73 29.28
N GLY A 308 28.80 14.30 30.25
CA GLY A 308 28.89 15.74 30.55
C GLY A 308 30.31 16.16 30.94
N GLN A 309 30.63 17.45 30.88
CA GLN A 309 31.92 17.97 31.30
C GLN A 309 32.19 17.61 32.79
N GLY A 310 33.43 17.20 33.09
CA GLY A 310 33.87 16.85 34.46
C GLY A 310 33.78 15.38 34.81
N ILE A 311 33.23 14.52 33.93
CA ILE A 311 33.20 13.06 34.13
C ILE A 311 34.12 12.28 33.18
N GLN A 312 34.95 12.99 32.42
CA GLN A 312 35.94 12.39 31.56
C GLN A 312 37.04 11.70 32.37
N ALA A 313 37.33 10.44 32.01
CA ALA A 313 38.48 9.70 32.54
C ALA A 313 39.36 9.23 31.38
N PRO A 314 40.66 9.00 31.59
CA PRO A 314 41.53 8.42 30.56
C PRO A 314 40.96 7.10 30.06
N GLY A 315 40.79 6.98 28.72
CA GLY A 315 40.19 5.79 28.06
C GLY A 315 38.69 5.87 27.81
N MET A 316 38.01 7.00 28.08
CA MET A 316 36.66 7.29 27.62
C MET A 316 36.75 7.91 26.23
N GLY A 317 36.39 7.16 25.21
CA GLY A 317 36.38 7.62 23.83
C GLY A 317 35.90 6.54 22.89
#